data_d655d5627fcdc4c1257505e9a7d91b55
#
_entry.id   d655d5627fcdc4c1257505e9a7d91b55
#
_cell.length_a   1.000
_cell.length_b   1.000
_cell.length_c   1.000
_cell.angle_alpha   90.00
_cell.angle_beta   90.00
_cell.angle_gamma   90.00
#
_symmetry.space_group_name_H-M   'P 1'
#
loop_
_entity.id
_entity.type
_entity.pdbx_description
1 polymer ?
#
loop_
_entity_poly.entity_id
_entity_poly.type
_entity_poly.pdbx_seq_one_letter_code
_entity_poly.pdbx_strand_id
1 'polypeptide(L)'
;RVSAAPAQVLAGHDDPAIAIGRMLGSADLLCQMADRRYLERCYHHLYPELVVGGGDRCRTADGGQKILFRDARDLVAHTPGFYANVARPRLERDFGNVARHLAAHFGGADPYARSTRDNLERCATIVGDNRWDLLDGPPMTTTRELDPRYCAEAIASGHH
;
A
#
# COMPACT_ATOMS: atom_id res chain seq x y z
N ARG A 1 19.79 2.98 -1.38
CA ARG A 1 19.80 3.46 0.01
C ARG A 1 18.36 3.79 0.36
N VAL A 2 17.66 2.87 0.99
CA VAL A 2 16.42 3.21 1.68
C VAL A 2 16.83 4.16 2.81
N SER A 3 16.47 5.42 2.66
CA SER A 3 16.73 6.46 3.64
C SER A 3 16.24 6.00 5.00
N ALA A 4 17.11 6.11 6.00
CA ALA A 4 16.74 5.82 7.38
C ALA A 4 15.45 6.55 7.75
N ALA A 5 14.53 5.74 8.21
CA ALA A 5 13.26 6.03 8.84
C ALA A 5 12.83 7.51 9.00
N PRO A 6 11.73 7.88 8.32
CA PRO A 6 10.97 9.08 8.68
C PRO A 6 10.59 9.14 10.18
N ALA A 7 10.48 7.99 10.85
CA ALA A 7 10.17 7.87 12.26
C ALA A 7 11.14 8.62 13.19
N GLN A 8 12.43 8.68 12.87
CA GLN A 8 13.39 9.41 13.70
C GLN A 8 13.27 10.93 13.53
N VAL A 9 12.82 11.40 12.38
CA VAL A 9 12.55 12.85 12.13
C VAL A 9 11.24 13.28 12.78
N LEU A 10 10.32 12.34 12.99
CA LEU A 10 8.94 12.61 13.45
C LEU A 10 8.73 12.38 14.96
N ALA A 11 9.73 11.94 15.69
CA ALA A 11 9.61 11.71 17.13
C ALA A 11 9.76 13.03 17.89
N GLY A 12 8.65 13.63 18.30
CA GLY A 12 8.65 14.53 19.43
C GLY A 12 8.34 16.01 19.23
N HIS A 13 7.57 16.42 18.21
CA HIS A 13 7.15 17.81 18.10
C HIS A 13 5.66 17.96 17.75
N ASP A 14 4.98 18.89 18.43
CA ASP A 14 3.67 19.43 18.05
C ASP A 14 3.74 20.32 16.78
N ASP A 15 4.77 20.13 15.96
CA ASP A 15 5.01 20.89 14.73
C ASP A 15 3.97 20.48 13.66
N PRO A 16 3.26 21.44 13.07
CA PRO A 16 2.32 21.19 11.96
C PRO A 16 2.93 20.41 10.79
N ALA A 17 4.21 20.61 10.48
CA ALA A 17 4.91 19.88 9.43
C ALA A 17 4.98 18.38 9.74
N ILE A 18 5.18 18.01 10.99
CA ILE A 18 5.17 16.60 11.44
C ILE A 18 3.78 16.00 11.33
N ALA A 19 2.75 16.75 11.74
CA ALA A 19 1.37 16.29 11.61
C ALA A 19 1.00 16.02 10.14
N ILE A 20 1.36 16.93 9.24
CA ILE A 20 1.16 16.78 7.79
C ILE A 20 1.93 15.56 7.27
N GLY A 21 3.18 15.37 7.65
CA GLY A 21 3.99 14.21 7.26
C GLY A 21 3.37 12.89 7.70
N ARG A 22 2.83 12.82 8.93
CA ARG A 22 2.11 11.65 9.44
C ARG A 22 0.81 11.39 8.67
N MET A 23 0.06 12.44 8.35
CA MET A 23 -1.17 12.33 7.56
C MET A 23 -0.86 11.83 6.14
N LEU A 24 0.17 12.39 5.50
CA LEU A 24 0.58 12.00 4.15
C LEU A 24 1.05 10.54 4.10
N GLY A 25 1.93 10.14 5.04
CA GLY A 25 2.40 8.76 5.13
C GLY A 25 1.28 7.77 5.43
N SER A 26 0.31 8.17 6.27
CA SER A 26 -0.89 7.34 6.53
C SER A 26 -1.76 7.23 5.29
N ALA A 27 -2.00 8.32 4.58
CA ALA A 27 -2.81 8.33 3.37
C ALA A 27 -2.20 7.45 2.28
N ASP A 28 -0.89 7.58 2.02
CA ASP A 28 -0.18 6.75 1.04
C ASP A 28 -0.34 5.26 1.34
N LEU A 29 -0.04 4.85 2.56
CA LEU A 29 -0.10 3.45 2.97
C LEU A 29 -1.53 2.88 2.96
N LEU A 30 -2.50 3.68 3.44
CA LEU A 30 -3.91 3.28 3.45
C LEU A 30 -4.47 3.17 2.03
N CYS A 31 -4.18 4.12 1.14
CA CYS A 31 -4.63 4.08 -0.24
C CYS A 31 -4.10 2.86 -0.98
N GLN A 32 -2.83 2.50 -0.73
CA GLN A 32 -2.24 1.29 -1.30
C GLN A 32 -2.95 0.03 -0.79
N MET A 33 -3.03 -0.14 0.54
CA MET A 33 -3.59 -1.35 1.16
C MET A 33 -5.10 -1.52 0.92
N ALA A 34 -5.83 -0.42 0.77
CA ALA A 34 -7.27 -0.41 0.54
C ALA A 34 -7.66 -0.46 -0.95
N ASP A 35 -6.71 -0.36 -1.87
CA ASP A 35 -7.01 -0.48 -3.29
C ASP A 35 -7.58 -1.87 -3.59
N ARG A 36 -8.76 -1.92 -4.21
CA ARG A 36 -9.41 -3.20 -4.59
C ARG A 36 -8.55 -4.06 -5.53
N ARG A 37 -7.57 -3.46 -6.19
CA ARG A 37 -6.62 -4.12 -7.10
C ARG A 37 -5.24 -4.27 -6.48
N TYR A 38 -5.13 -4.15 -5.17
CA TYR A 38 -3.84 -4.24 -4.47
C TYR A 38 -3.09 -5.54 -4.79
N LEU A 39 -3.78 -6.68 -4.73
CA LEU A 39 -3.16 -7.98 -4.96
C LEU A 39 -2.73 -8.17 -6.43
N GLU A 40 -3.57 -7.73 -7.38
CA GLU A 40 -3.23 -7.73 -8.80
C GLU A 40 -2.03 -6.82 -9.09
N ARG A 41 -1.97 -5.63 -8.46
CA ARG A 41 -0.82 -4.73 -8.59
C ARG A 41 0.45 -5.34 -8.01
N CYS A 42 0.37 -6.02 -6.86
CA CYS A 42 1.51 -6.75 -6.31
C CYS A 42 1.98 -7.84 -7.27
N TYR A 43 1.05 -8.59 -7.85
CA TYR A 43 1.34 -9.72 -8.72
C TYR A 43 1.91 -9.30 -10.08
N HIS A 44 1.26 -8.35 -10.76
CA HIS A 44 1.58 -7.99 -12.15
C HIS A 44 2.58 -6.84 -12.29
N HIS A 45 2.69 -5.96 -11.30
CA HIS A 45 3.51 -4.74 -11.41
C HIS A 45 4.61 -4.68 -10.36
N LEU A 46 4.27 -4.78 -9.08
CA LEU A 46 5.24 -4.58 -8.01
C LEU A 46 6.36 -5.63 -8.04
N TYR A 47 6.03 -6.90 -8.23
CA TYR A 47 7.05 -7.94 -8.26
C TYR A 47 8.07 -7.74 -9.41
N PRO A 48 7.66 -7.52 -10.67
CA PRO A 48 8.61 -7.18 -11.74
C PRO A 48 9.48 -5.95 -11.44
N GLU A 49 8.90 -4.90 -10.85
CA GLU A 49 9.65 -3.70 -10.45
C GLU A 49 10.67 -4.02 -9.35
N LEU A 50 10.30 -4.83 -8.35
CA LEU A 50 11.22 -5.28 -7.31
C LEU A 50 12.40 -6.07 -7.88
N VAL A 51 12.16 -6.96 -8.85
CA VAL A 51 13.22 -7.73 -9.51
C VAL A 51 14.19 -6.81 -10.24
N VAL A 52 13.68 -5.85 -11.01
CA VAL A 52 14.50 -4.87 -11.74
C VAL A 52 15.30 -3.99 -10.77
N GLY A 53 14.68 -3.57 -9.67
CA GLY A 53 15.31 -2.73 -8.64
C GLY A 53 16.18 -3.50 -7.64
N GLY A 54 16.23 -4.84 -7.72
CA GLY A 54 16.94 -5.69 -6.76
C GLY A 54 16.27 -5.77 -5.38
N GLY A 55 14.99 -5.35 -5.27
CA GLY A 55 14.21 -5.37 -4.03
C GLY A 55 13.64 -6.76 -3.69
N ASP A 56 13.75 -7.72 -4.61
CA ASP A 56 13.38 -9.11 -4.40
C ASP A 56 14.37 -9.87 -3.49
N ARG A 57 15.50 -9.24 -3.16
CA ARG A 57 16.59 -9.80 -2.36
C ARG A 57 17.19 -8.79 -1.39
N CYS A 58 17.83 -9.28 -0.34
CA CYS A 58 18.59 -8.45 0.60
C CYS A 58 20.01 -8.99 0.81
N ARG A 59 20.93 -8.09 1.19
CA ARG A 59 22.27 -8.49 1.63
C ARG A 59 22.20 -9.05 3.04
N THR A 60 22.87 -10.17 3.25
CA THR A 60 23.05 -10.77 4.57
C THR A 60 24.29 -10.18 5.24
N ALA A 61 24.41 -10.33 6.58
CA ALA A 61 25.50 -9.76 7.36
C ALA A 61 26.88 -10.33 6.98
N ASP A 62 26.92 -11.56 6.47
CA ASP A 62 28.11 -12.26 5.94
C ASP A 62 28.49 -11.87 4.51
N GLY A 63 27.78 -10.88 3.92
CA GLY A 63 28.00 -10.39 2.56
C GLY A 63 27.30 -11.20 1.46
N GLY A 64 26.56 -12.25 1.83
CA GLY A 64 25.73 -13.03 0.92
C GLY A 64 24.49 -12.28 0.44
N GLN A 65 23.67 -12.96 -0.35
CA GLN A 65 22.34 -12.49 -0.77
C GLN A 65 21.29 -13.51 -0.32
N LYS A 66 20.18 -12.98 0.24
CA LYS A 66 18.98 -13.76 0.56
C LYS A 66 17.83 -13.30 -0.32
N ILE A 67 17.18 -14.23 -0.98
CA ILE A 67 15.94 -13.98 -1.72
C ILE A 67 14.83 -13.71 -0.71
N LEU A 68 14.15 -12.58 -0.86
CA LEU A 68 12.98 -12.19 -0.06
C LEU A 68 11.70 -12.71 -0.67
N PHE A 69 11.59 -12.61 -2.01
CA PHE A 69 10.42 -13.07 -2.77
C PHE A 69 10.91 -13.89 -3.97
N ARG A 70 10.50 -15.15 -4.04
CA ARG A 70 10.91 -16.09 -5.09
C ARG A 70 10.21 -15.80 -6.42
N ASP A 71 8.95 -15.39 -6.34
CA ASP A 71 8.09 -15.07 -7.46
C ASP A 71 6.93 -14.14 -7.03
N ALA A 72 6.09 -13.76 -7.98
CA ALA A 72 4.95 -12.88 -7.74
C ALA A 72 3.92 -13.50 -6.77
N ARG A 73 3.74 -14.81 -6.78
CA ARG A 73 2.85 -15.52 -5.85
C ARG A 73 3.38 -15.44 -4.42
N ASP A 74 4.68 -15.62 -4.28
CA ASP A 74 5.36 -15.51 -2.98
C ASP A 74 5.22 -14.10 -2.42
N LEU A 75 5.38 -13.05 -3.25
CA LEU A 75 5.13 -11.66 -2.84
C LEU A 75 3.69 -11.45 -2.35
N VAL A 76 2.69 -11.92 -3.11
CA VAL A 76 1.28 -11.82 -2.71
C VAL A 76 1.02 -12.59 -1.41
N ALA A 77 1.56 -13.80 -1.26
CA ALA A 77 1.41 -14.60 -0.05
C ALA A 77 1.98 -13.92 1.20
N HIS A 78 2.95 -13.03 1.04
CA HIS A 78 3.53 -12.24 2.14
C HIS A 78 2.68 -11.02 2.56
N THR A 79 1.60 -10.70 1.84
CA THR A 79 0.75 -9.53 2.15
C THR A 79 0.23 -9.49 3.59
N PRO A 80 -0.31 -10.58 4.20
CA PRO A 80 -0.76 -10.54 5.59
C PRO A 80 0.38 -10.26 6.57
N GLY A 81 1.56 -10.84 6.31
CA GLY A 81 2.76 -10.59 7.11
C GLY A 81 3.26 -9.16 6.99
N PHE A 82 3.25 -8.59 5.79
CA PHE A 82 3.58 -7.19 5.56
C PHE A 82 2.60 -6.27 6.32
N TYR A 83 1.31 -6.53 6.23
CA TYR A 83 0.32 -5.74 6.97
C TYR A 83 0.56 -5.81 8.47
N ALA A 84 0.69 -7.01 9.03
CA ALA A 84 0.83 -7.20 10.48
C ALA A 84 2.14 -6.61 11.05
N ASN A 85 3.24 -6.76 10.33
CA ASN A 85 4.58 -6.44 10.85
C ASN A 85 5.12 -5.09 10.37
N VAL A 86 4.55 -4.51 9.31
CA VAL A 86 5.06 -3.25 8.73
C VAL A 86 3.96 -2.21 8.65
N ALA A 87 2.87 -2.47 7.91
CA ALA A 87 1.87 -1.45 7.61
C ALA A 87 1.13 -0.99 8.87
N ARG A 88 0.55 -1.92 9.63
CA ARG A 88 -0.19 -1.62 10.86
C ARG A 88 0.69 -0.94 11.92
N PRO A 89 1.89 -1.42 12.24
CA PRO A 89 2.77 -0.71 13.17
C PRO A 89 3.14 0.71 12.74
N ARG A 90 3.35 0.94 11.44
CA ARG A 90 3.59 2.29 10.92
C ARG A 90 2.37 3.20 11.13
N LEU A 91 1.18 2.73 10.77
CA LEU A 91 -0.05 3.50 10.96
C LEU A 91 -0.31 3.84 12.42
N GLU A 92 -0.14 2.86 13.32
CA GLU A 92 -0.49 3.01 14.75
C GLU A 92 0.58 3.79 15.53
N ARG A 93 1.86 3.58 15.26
CA ARG A 93 2.98 4.14 16.05
C ARG A 93 3.69 5.26 15.32
N ASP A 94 4.25 4.97 14.14
CA ASP A 94 5.16 5.90 13.47
C ASP A 94 4.41 7.12 12.94
N PHE A 95 3.20 6.91 12.42
CA PHE A 95 2.34 7.99 11.92
C PHE A 95 1.34 8.51 12.97
N GLY A 96 1.51 8.13 14.26
CA GLY A 96 0.71 8.67 15.36
C GLY A 96 -0.76 8.30 15.33
N ASN A 97 -1.12 7.21 14.66
CA ASN A 97 -2.50 6.70 14.57
C ASN A 97 -3.51 7.74 14.05
N VAL A 98 -3.09 8.62 13.12
CA VAL A 98 -4.00 9.64 12.56
C VAL A 98 -5.16 9.03 11.79
N ALA A 99 -5.01 7.78 11.30
CA ALA A 99 -6.07 7.03 10.63
C ALA A 99 -7.32 6.83 11.51
N ARG A 100 -7.20 6.89 12.86
CA ARG A 100 -8.35 6.80 13.78
C ARG A 100 -9.45 7.85 13.51
N HIS A 101 -9.08 8.98 12.90
CA HIS A 101 -10.02 10.05 12.59
C HIS A 101 -10.91 9.75 11.38
N LEU A 102 -10.54 8.75 10.54
CA LEU A 102 -11.32 8.38 9.36
C LEU A 102 -12.71 7.86 9.71
N ALA A 103 -12.82 7.04 10.76
CA ALA A 103 -14.13 6.54 11.20
C ALA A 103 -15.08 7.67 11.56
N ALA A 104 -14.60 8.69 12.28
CA ALA A 104 -15.40 9.87 12.62
C ALA A 104 -15.77 10.68 11.37
N HIS A 105 -14.83 10.86 10.44
CA HIS A 105 -15.07 11.57 9.18
C HIS A 105 -16.14 10.89 8.32
N PHE A 106 -16.17 9.56 8.29
CA PHE A 106 -17.11 8.77 7.49
C PHE A 106 -18.36 8.29 8.30
N GLY A 107 -18.70 8.96 9.37
CA GLY A 107 -19.93 8.68 10.12
C GLY A 107 -19.93 7.37 10.93
N GLY A 108 -18.75 6.92 11.37
CA GLY A 108 -18.59 5.76 12.26
C GLY A 108 -17.96 4.52 11.62
N ALA A 109 -17.80 4.50 10.29
CA ALA A 109 -17.16 3.39 9.58
C ALA A 109 -15.94 3.88 8.80
N ASP A 110 -14.80 3.22 8.97
CA ASP A 110 -13.60 3.49 8.17
C ASP A 110 -13.61 2.62 6.90
N PRO A 111 -13.82 3.20 5.71
CA PRO A 111 -13.88 2.46 4.45
C PRO A 111 -12.51 1.87 4.06
N TYR A 112 -11.40 2.52 4.44
CA TYR A 112 -10.05 2.03 4.15
C TYR A 112 -9.71 0.81 4.98
N ALA A 113 -10.03 0.83 6.28
CA ALA A 113 -9.85 -0.34 7.15
C ALA A 113 -10.68 -1.53 6.67
N ARG A 114 -11.91 -1.28 6.20
CA ARG A 114 -12.78 -2.31 5.60
C ARG A 114 -12.15 -2.89 4.34
N SER A 115 -11.78 -2.05 3.36
CA SER A 115 -11.20 -2.52 2.10
C SER A 115 -9.87 -3.22 2.30
N THR A 116 -9.04 -2.77 3.26
CA THR A 116 -7.80 -3.47 3.64
C THR A 116 -8.10 -4.88 4.16
N ARG A 117 -9.11 -5.04 5.01
CA ARG A 117 -9.52 -6.35 5.51
C ARG A 117 -10.00 -7.25 4.39
N ASP A 118 -10.85 -6.73 3.51
CA ASP A 118 -11.37 -7.47 2.35
C ASP A 118 -10.22 -7.97 1.46
N ASN A 119 -9.17 -7.15 1.25
CA ASN A 119 -7.97 -7.56 0.52
C ASN A 119 -7.18 -8.66 1.24
N LEU A 120 -7.06 -8.59 2.57
CA LEU A 120 -6.36 -9.62 3.36
C LEU A 120 -7.12 -10.95 3.35
N GLU A 121 -8.45 -10.93 3.46
CA GLU A 121 -9.31 -12.10 3.37
C GLU A 121 -9.24 -12.71 1.96
N ARG A 122 -9.31 -11.88 0.92
CA ARG A 122 -9.14 -12.32 -0.47
C ARG A 122 -7.76 -12.93 -0.70
N CYS A 123 -6.70 -12.35 -0.16
CA CYS A 123 -5.36 -12.93 -0.21
C CYS A 123 -5.32 -14.32 0.43
N ALA A 124 -5.90 -14.47 1.62
CA ALA A 124 -5.96 -15.76 2.32
C ALA A 124 -6.69 -16.83 1.47
N THR A 125 -7.82 -16.47 0.84
CA THR A 125 -8.56 -17.34 -0.06
C THR A 125 -7.72 -17.75 -1.28
N ILE A 126 -7.09 -16.76 -1.97
CA ILE A 126 -6.28 -17.03 -3.17
C ILE A 126 -5.13 -17.99 -2.85
N VAL A 127 -4.44 -17.74 -1.74
CA VAL A 127 -3.28 -18.55 -1.33
C VAL A 127 -3.73 -19.93 -0.82
N GLY A 128 -4.76 -19.98 0.04
CA GLY A 128 -5.24 -21.21 0.65
C GLY A 128 -5.83 -22.18 -0.36
N ASP A 129 -6.61 -21.68 -1.31
CA ASP A 129 -7.31 -22.48 -2.31
C ASP A 129 -6.53 -22.59 -3.64
N ASN A 130 -5.31 -22.02 -3.70
CA ASN A 130 -4.48 -21.95 -4.91
C ASN A 130 -5.19 -21.29 -6.12
N ARG A 131 -6.04 -20.29 -5.86
CA ARG A 131 -6.90 -19.62 -6.83
C ARG A 131 -6.22 -18.40 -7.48
N TRP A 132 -5.04 -18.60 -8.03
CA TRP A 132 -4.26 -17.54 -8.69
C TRP A 132 -4.95 -16.99 -9.94
N ASP A 133 -5.85 -17.74 -10.53
CA ASP A 133 -6.74 -17.33 -11.62
C ASP A 133 -7.55 -16.05 -11.27
N LEU A 134 -7.82 -15.82 -10.00
CA LEU A 134 -8.53 -14.64 -9.54
C LEU A 134 -7.70 -13.32 -9.64
N LEU A 135 -6.39 -13.43 -9.88
CA LEU A 135 -5.51 -12.30 -10.15
C LEU A 135 -5.30 -12.05 -11.65
N ASP A 136 -5.67 -13.01 -12.50
CA ASP A 136 -5.54 -12.93 -13.96
C ASP A 136 -6.72 -12.14 -14.59
N GLY A 137 -7.15 -11.07 -13.93
CA GLY A 137 -8.13 -10.14 -14.49
C GLY A 137 -7.64 -9.54 -15.81
N PRO A 138 -8.53 -8.92 -16.61
CA PRO A 138 -8.13 -8.29 -17.86
C PRO A 138 -6.96 -7.36 -17.60
N PRO A 139 -5.93 -7.33 -18.50
CA PRO A 139 -4.75 -6.51 -18.30
C PRO A 139 -5.21 -5.10 -17.94
N MET A 140 -4.66 -4.57 -16.85
CA MET A 140 -4.89 -3.18 -16.53
C MET A 140 -4.35 -2.39 -17.71
N THR A 141 -5.26 -1.88 -18.54
CA THR A 141 -4.88 -0.80 -19.45
C THR A 141 -4.32 0.30 -18.56
N THR A 142 -3.02 0.46 -18.63
CA THR A 142 -2.20 1.40 -17.83
C THR A 142 -2.48 2.85 -18.23
N THR A 143 -3.30 3.03 -19.21
CA THR A 143 -3.93 4.28 -19.60
C THR A 143 -5.44 4.12 -19.42
N ARG A 144 -5.96 4.42 -18.22
CA ARG A 144 -7.13 5.26 -18.29
C ARG A 144 -6.59 6.53 -18.96
N GLU A 145 -6.74 6.62 -20.27
CA GLU A 145 -6.82 7.91 -20.93
C GLU A 145 -7.76 8.69 -20.02
N LEU A 146 -7.24 9.68 -19.33
CA LEU A 146 -8.06 10.63 -18.60
C LEU A 146 -8.97 11.17 -19.67
N ASP A 147 -10.25 10.76 -19.67
CA ASP A 147 -11.21 11.19 -20.66
C ASP A 147 -11.09 12.72 -20.67
N PRO A 148 -10.67 13.35 -21.77
CA PRO A 148 -10.45 14.80 -21.81
C PRO A 148 -11.66 15.59 -21.35
N ARG A 149 -12.86 14.97 -21.43
CA ARG A 149 -14.13 15.52 -20.93
C ARG A 149 -14.16 15.59 -19.41
N TYR A 150 -13.60 14.62 -18.70
CA TYR A 150 -13.56 14.65 -17.22
C TYR A 150 -12.63 15.75 -16.69
N CYS A 151 -11.51 16.00 -17.38
CA CYS A 151 -10.62 17.12 -17.06
C CYS A 151 -11.26 18.48 -17.37
N ALA A 152 -12.01 18.58 -18.46
CA ALA A 152 -12.70 19.81 -18.85
C ALA A 152 -13.85 20.16 -17.89
N GLU A 153 -14.63 19.17 -17.41
CA GLU A 153 -15.70 19.39 -16.45
C GLU A 153 -15.17 19.75 -15.05
N ALA A 154 -14.07 19.13 -14.60
CA ALA A 154 -13.43 19.47 -13.33
C ALA A 154 -12.86 20.91 -13.32
N ILE A 155 -12.35 21.38 -14.45
CA ILE A 155 -11.86 22.76 -14.62
C ILE A 155 -13.03 23.75 -14.75
N ALA A 156 -14.10 23.38 -15.44
CA ALA A 156 -15.27 24.23 -15.64
C ALA A 156 -16.15 24.37 -14.38
N SER A 157 -16.12 23.39 -13.45
CA SER A 157 -16.91 23.41 -12.21
C SER A 157 -16.32 24.27 -11.09
N GLY A 158 -15.15 24.88 -11.27
CA GLY A 158 -14.66 25.98 -10.43
C GLY A 158 -14.58 25.67 -8.92
N HIS A 159 -14.26 24.45 -8.52
CA HIS A 159 -14.00 24.13 -7.13
C HIS A 159 -12.58 24.60 -6.77
N HIS A 160 -12.54 25.84 -6.27
CA HIS A 160 -11.41 26.40 -5.54
C HIS A 160 -11.37 25.88 -4.11
#